data_6c2c1789a2351dd576267e13d6ecdabe
#
_entry.id   6c2c1789a2351dd576267e13d6ecdabe
#
_cell.length_a   1.000
_cell.length_b   1.000
_cell.length_c   1.000
_cell.angle_alpha   90.00
_cell.angle_beta   90.00
_cell.angle_gamma   90.00
#
_symmetry.space_group_name_H-M   'P 1'
#
loop_
_entity.id
_entity.type
_entity.pdbx_description
1 polymer ?
#
loop_
_entity_poly.entity_id
_entity_poly.type
_entity_poly.pdbx_seq_one_letter_code
_entity_poly.pdbx_strand_id
1 'polypeptide(L)'
;MAGLVGSSERKSVEPTAHAQGVDRRQLQQFVGVSVWDHLPLLDRLREEVGQELGDPEGVLVVDGSATPKKGTESVGVARQWCGRLGKVENCQIGIYLAYAGRGSCTIVDERLYLPRAWAQDSVRRDKAKVPDAVTFQKPWVLGDEMLRRLGPRLPHRWIVADTEYGRSSLFRDRLAKRGERYMLEVPSNILVRKVGGKGGRRPGWHRVLEFLKRRPVTAWTRFTVRDGQKEPIEVIAYSVRVQTRRRGKPRVETLLAIESLGSDERWIFLSNAPLRTPLEEMVKAASRRHLIEEAFENAKGEVGLDHYEVRAWQGWHHHMTACLIALWFLVREHRRLGKTSAALGGDDALHGERAAAPTALTRGDPRAVSLPAHAQRGGSHRALARPRAHPSALVGLA
;
A
#
# COMPACT_ATOMS: atom_id res chain seq x y z
N MET A 1 -6.38 25.53 1.85
CA MET A 1 -6.01 24.87 0.57
C MET A 1 -4.82 25.57 -0.10
N ALA A 2 -4.92 26.84 -0.49
CA ALA A 2 -3.81 27.56 -1.15
C ALA A 2 -2.45 27.39 -0.47
N GLY A 3 -2.39 27.44 0.87
CA GLY A 3 -1.14 27.23 1.60
C GLY A 3 -0.56 25.81 1.55
N LEU A 4 -1.37 24.80 1.31
CA LEU A 4 -0.90 23.41 1.14
C LEU A 4 -0.35 23.15 -0.26
N VAL A 5 -0.91 23.78 -1.29
CA VAL A 5 -0.44 23.63 -2.68
C VAL A 5 0.57 24.71 -3.10
N GLY A 6 0.85 25.69 -2.24
CA GLY A 6 1.82 26.75 -2.50
C GLY A 6 3.28 26.27 -2.47
N SER A 7 4.21 27.14 -2.82
CA SER A 7 5.64 26.86 -2.98
C SER A 7 6.43 26.73 -1.66
N SER A 8 5.81 26.93 -0.49
CA SER A 8 6.50 26.83 0.80
C SER A 8 7.05 25.42 1.02
N GLU A 9 8.31 25.24 1.37
CA GLU A 9 8.92 23.96 1.67
C GLU A 9 8.24 23.26 2.86
N ARG A 10 7.86 24.01 3.90
CA ARG A 10 7.18 23.49 5.08
C ARG A 10 5.70 23.89 5.09
N LYS A 11 4.81 22.92 5.15
CA LYS A 11 3.35 23.07 5.09
C LYS A 11 2.68 22.99 6.48
N SER A 12 3.42 23.18 7.59
CA SER A 12 2.79 23.27 8.91
C SER A 12 2.06 24.61 9.09
N VAL A 13 1.24 24.72 10.13
CA VAL A 13 0.30 25.86 10.32
C VAL A 13 1.02 27.20 10.25
N GLU A 14 2.15 27.37 10.94
CA GLU A 14 2.83 28.66 11.02
C GLU A 14 3.43 29.15 9.70
N PRO A 15 4.25 28.37 8.98
CA PRO A 15 4.73 28.75 7.64
C PRO A 15 3.58 28.99 6.65
N THR A 16 2.52 28.15 6.72
CA THR A 16 1.34 28.33 5.88
C THR A 16 0.62 29.64 6.17
N ALA A 17 0.41 29.98 7.43
CA ALA A 17 -0.23 31.24 7.82
C ALA A 17 0.58 32.45 7.33
N HIS A 18 1.89 32.41 7.53
CA HIS A 18 2.80 33.47 7.08
C HIS A 18 2.76 33.64 5.55
N ALA A 19 2.89 32.56 4.79
CA ALA A 19 2.87 32.59 3.33
C ALA A 19 1.55 33.07 2.73
N GLN A 20 0.43 32.88 3.45
CA GLN A 20 -0.92 33.28 3.01
C GLN A 20 -1.38 34.61 3.59
N GLY A 21 -0.59 35.27 4.43
CA GLY A 21 -0.98 36.53 5.09
C GLY A 21 -2.19 36.39 6.00
N VAL A 22 -2.43 35.18 6.58
CA VAL A 22 -3.55 34.92 7.49
C VAL A 22 -3.07 34.83 8.94
N ASP A 23 -3.98 35.11 9.90
CA ASP A 23 -3.64 35.01 11.31
C ASP A 23 -3.30 33.57 11.70
N ARG A 24 -2.11 33.39 12.28
CA ARG A 24 -1.60 32.07 12.71
C ARG A 24 -2.52 31.42 13.74
N ARG A 25 -3.07 32.19 14.68
CA ARG A 25 -3.91 31.66 15.77
C ARG A 25 -5.23 31.15 15.22
N GLN A 26 -5.81 31.86 14.26
CA GLN A 26 -7.06 31.43 13.61
C GLN A 26 -6.85 30.12 12.84
N LEU A 27 -5.75 29.99 12.06
CA LEU A 27 -5.44 28.78 11.35
C LEU A 27 -5.12 27.61 12.31
N GLN A 28 -4.41 27.88 13.39
CA GLN A 28 -4.11 26.91 14.45
C GLN A 28 -5.39 26.44 15.17
N GLN A 29 -6.30 27.36 15.45
CA GLN A 29 -7.62 27.08 16.00
C GLN A 29 -8.42 26.20 15.04
N PHE A 30 -8.49 26.57 13.77
CA PHE A 30 -9.25 25.85 12.75
C PHE A 30 -8.77 24.39 12.59
N VAL A 31 -7.46 24.18 12.46
CA VAL A 31 -6.90 22.83 12.23
C VAL A 31 -6.86 22.00 13.51
N GLY A 32 -6.46 22.60 14.64
CA GLY A 32 -6.09 21.84 15.84
C GLY A 32 -7.17 21.74 16.90
N VAL A 33 -8.10 22.71 16.97
CA VAL A 33 -9.01 22.87 18.10
C VAL A 33 -10.49 22.92 17.73
N SER A 34 -10.85 23.60 16.62
CA SER A 34 -12.24 23.74 16.19
C SER A 34 -12.92 22.40 15.96
N VAL A 35 -14.16 22.30 16.39
CA VAL A 35 -14.96 21.07 16.22
C VAL A 35 -15.70 21.17 14.90
N TRP A 36 -15.17 20.53 13.86
CA TRP A 36 -15.87 20.32 12.61
C TRP A 36 -15.69 18.85 12.14
N ASP A 37 -16.72 18.35 11.50
CA ASP A 37 -16.71 16.97 11.00
C ASP A 37 -15.98 16.91 9.66
N HIS A 38 -14.90 16.13 9.60
CA HIS A 38 -14.09 15.92 8.39
C HIS A 38 -14.70 14.87 7.45
N LEU A 39 -15.60 14.01 7.94
CA LEU A 39 -16.13 12.89 7.16
C LEU A 39 -16.92 13.32 5.92
N PRO A 40 -17.78 14.37 5.95
CA PRO A 40 -18.46 14.86 4.74
C PRO A 40 -17.49 15.32 3.66
N LEU A 41 -16.34 15.91 4.04
CA LEU A 41 -15.31 16.33 3.09
C LEU A 41 -14.65 15.13 2.42
N LEU A 42 -14.36 14.09 3.20
CA LEU A 42 -13.84 12.84 2.64
C LEU A 42 -14.88 12.13 1.74
N ASP A 43 -16.16 12.17 2.10
CA ASP A 43 -17.23 11.61 1.27
C ASP A 43 -17.30 12.35 -0.08
N ARG A 44 -17.22 13.68 -0.06
CA ARG A 44 -17.17 14.50 -1.28
C ARG A 44 -15.93 14.22 -2.12
N LEU A 45 -14.76 14.13 -1.51
CA LEU A 45 -13.51 13.74 -2.17
C LEU A 45 -13.68 12.43 -2.96
N ARG A 46 -14.27 11.41 -2.32
CA ARG A 46 -14.49 10.09 -2.93
C ARG A 46 -15.46 10.12 -4.10
N GLU A 47 -16.52 10.89 -3.96
CA GLU A 47 -17.48 11.10 -5.06
C GLU A 47 -16.78 11.70 -6.28
N GLU A 48 -15.99 12.75 -6.09
CA GLU A 48 -15.24 13.39 -7.18
C GLU A 48 -14.23 12.45 -7.80
N VAL A 49 -13.45 11.73 -6.97
CA VAL A 49 -12.50 10.73 -7.44
C VAL A 49 -13.21 9.62 -8.22
N GLY A 50 -14.35 9.13 -7.73
CA GLY A 50 -15.15 8.12 -8.42
C GLY A 50 -15.69 8.60 -9.79
N GLN A 51 -16.10 9.85 -9.88
CA GLN A 51 -16.58 10.45 -11.13
C GLN A 51 -15.46 10.63 -12.17
N GLU A 52 -14.29 11.08 -11.73
CA GLU A 52 -13.18 11.43 -12.62
C GLU A 52 -12.23 10.27 -12.91
N LEU A 53 -11.90 9.45 -11.92
CA LEU A 53 -10.98 8.31 -12.04
C LEU A 53 -11.67 6.96 -12.08
N GLY A 54 -12.99 6.88 -11.87
CA GLY A 54 -13.73 5.63 -11.78
C GLY A 54 -13.49 4.71 -12.96
N ASP A 55 -12.91 3.53 -12.70
CA ASP A 55 -12.49 2.54 -13.69
C ASP A 55 -12.84 1.14 -13.19
N PRO A 56 -13.62 0.33 -13.94
CA PRO A 56 -13.87 -1.07 -13.59
C PRO A 56 -12.60 -1.92 -13.42
N GLU A 57 -11.51 -1.54 -14.08
CA GLU A 57 -10.18 -2.16 -13.94
C GLU A 57 -9.31 -1.47 -12.89
N GLY A 58 -9.88 -0.50 -12.16
CA GLY A 58 -9.21 0.24 -11.09
C GLY A 58 -8.70 -0.65 -9.96
N VAL A 59 -7.84 -0.08 -9.13
CA VAL A 59 -7.22 -0.77 -7.99
C VAL A 59 -7.38 0.05 -6.73
N LEU A 60 -7.82 -0.59 -5.65
CA LEU A 60 -7.75 -0.06 -4.30
C LEU A 60 -6.49 -0.56 -3.62
N VAL A 61 -5.69 0.34 -3.07
CA VAL A 61 -4.44 0.00 -2.37
C VAL A 61 -4.53 0.44 -0.92
N VAL A 62 -4.34 -0.51 0.01
CA VAL A 62 -4.29 -0.23 1.45
C VAL A 62 -2.86 -0.32 1.92
N ASP A 63 -2.38 0.73 2.58
CA ASP A 63 -1.04 0.74 3.15
C ASP A 63 -0.94 1.68 4.37
N GLY A 64 0.13 1.52 5.15
CA GLY A 64 0.45 2.35 6.30
C GLY A 64 1.60 3.31 6.02
N SER A 65 1.51 4.54 6.54
CA SER A 65 2.62 5.47 6.51
C SER A 65 2.97 5.97 7.91
N ALA A 66 4.25 5.84 8.28
CA ALA A 66 4.77 6.27 9.56
C ALA A 66 5.39 7.67 9.49
N THR A 67 5.04 8.53 10.45
CA THR A 67 5.61 9.86 10.62
C THR A 67 6.41 9.89 11.92
N PRO A 68 7.76 10.02 11.89
CA PRO A 68 8.59 10.18 13.08
C PRO A 68 8.17 11.40 13.91
N LYS A 69 8.19 11.26 15.23
CA LYS A 69 7.89 12.33 16.19
C LYS A 69 8.95 12.41 17.28
N LYS A 70 9.31 13.62 17.70
CA LYS A 70 10.30 13.82 18.77
C LYS A 70 9.67 13.69 20.17
N GLY A 71 8.41 14.11 20.32
CA GLY A 71 7.71 14.12 21.60
C GLY A 71 6.81 12.91 21.82
N THR A 72 6.21 12.82 23.02
CA THR A 72 5.32 11.74 23.46
C THR A 72 3.84 12.12 23.48
N GLU A 73 3.52 13.39 23.21
CA GLU A 73 2.20 13.94 23.43
C GLU A 73 1.25 13.81 22.22
N SER A 74 1.78 13.58 21.02
CA SER A 74 0.92 13.42 19.83
C SER A 74 0.12 12.13 19.92
N VAL A 75 -1.18 12.21 19.65
CA VAL A 75 -2.09 11.06 19.71
C VAL A 75 -1.57 9.87 18.89
N GLY A 76 -1.57 8.69 19.48
CA GLY A 76 -1.10 7.47 18.79
C GLY A 76 0.42 7.34 18.65
N VAL A 77 1.22 8.29 19.15
CA VAL A 77 2.68 8.19 19.10
C VAL A 77 3.19 7.10 20.04
N ALA A 78 4.07 6.25 19.52
CA ALA A 78 4.70 5.18 20.29
C ALA A 78 6.03 4.76 19.64
N ARG A 79 6.87 4.05 20.41
CA ARG A 79 8.00 3.33 19.82
C ARG A 79 7.48 2.10 19.09
N GLN A 80 7.49 2.18 17.78
CA GLN A 80 6.96 1.14 16.89
C GLN A 80 7.77 1.12 15.57
N TRP A 81 7.54 0.13 14.73
CA TRP A 81 8.24 0.04 13.45
C TRP A 81 7.94 1.25 12.58
N CYS A 82 8.98 1.97 12.21
CA CYS A 82 8.90 3.11 11.30
C CYS A 82 9.49 2.70 9.95
N GLY A 83 8.63 2.33 8.99
CA GLY A 83 9.06 1.88 7.66
C GLY A 83 9.97 2.88 6.95
N ARG A 84 9.69 4.18 7.07
CA ARG A 84 10.52 5.26 6.51
C ARG A 84 11.97 5.22 7.00
N LEU A 85 12.20 4.84 8.26
CA LEU A 85 13.53 4.80 8.87
C LEU A 85 14.13 3.39 8.92
N GLY A 86 13.36 2.36 8.55
CA GLY A 86 13.80 0.98 8.59
C GLY A 86 14.14 0.45 9.99
N LYS A 87 13.58 1.05 11.05
CA LYS A 87 13.87 0.71 12.46
C LYS A 87 12.68 0.99 13.37
N VAL A 88 12.73 0.48 14.61
CA VAL A 88 11.80 0.87 15.67
C VAL A 88 12.15 2.29 16.13
N GLU A 89 11.20 3.21 15.97
CA GLU A 89 11.38 4.61 16.32
C GLU A 89 10.10 5.19 16.90
N ASN A 90 10.20 6.34 17.57
CA ASN A 90 9.04 7.08 18.06
C ASN A 90 8.28 7.70 16.88
N CYS A 91 7.12 7.16 16.54
CA CYS A 91 6.37 7.60 15.37
C CYS A 91 4.85 7.44 15.56
N GLN A 92 4.09 8.15 14.74
CA GLN A 92 2.66 7.90 14.51
C GLN A 92 2.50 7.11 13.21
N ILE A 93 1.46 6.27 13.13
CA ILE A 93 1.14 5.51 11.92
C ILE A 93 -0.27 5.87 11.47
N GLY A 94 -0.39 6.38 10.26
CA GLY A 94 -1.65 6.49 9.54
C GLY A 94 -1.84 5.29 8.63
N ILE A 95 -3.07 4.79 8.55
CA ILE A 95 -3.49 3.76 7.57
C ILE A 95 -4.28 4.48 6.50
N TYR A 96 -3.96 4.24 5.25
CA TYR A 96 -4.52 4.98 4.12
C TYR A 96 -5.09 4.03 3.08
N LEU A 97 -6.09 4.51 2.37
CA LEU A 97 -6.66 3.87 1.20
C LEU A 97 -6.42 4.77 -0.01
N ALA A 98 -5.70 4.27 -1.00
CA ALA A 98 -5.54 4.93 -2.29
C ALA A 98 -6.42 4.27 -3.35
N TYR A 99 -6.81 5.05 -4.33
CA TYR A 99 -7.51 4.60 -5.53
C TYR A 99 -6.70 4.94 -6.77
N ALA A 100 -6.46 3.92 -7.60
CA ALA A 100 -5.79 4.06 -8.89
C ALA A 100 -6.75 3.66 -10.02
N GLY A 101 -7.02 4.59 -10.93
CA GLY A 101 -7.87 4.39 -12.09
C GLY A 101 -7.56 5.42 -13.17
N ARG A 102 -7.84 5.08 -14.43
CA ARG A 102 -7.62 5.95 -15.60
C ARG A 102 -6.26 6.65 -15.63
N GLY A 103 -5.17 5.91 -15.31
CA GLY A 103 -3.80 6.41 -15.37
C GLY A 103 -3.40 7.38 -14.25
N SER A 104 -4.16 7.47 -13.17
CA SER A 104 -3.82 8.33 -12.02
C SER A 104 -4.12 7.64 -10.70
N CYS A 105 -3.44 8.09 -9.64
CA CYS A 105 -3.61 7.57 -8.29
C CYS A 105 -3.76 8.72 -7.28
N THR A 106 -4.64 8.57 -6.31
CA THR A 106 -4.79 9.50 -5.18
C THR A 106 -5.21 8.78 -3.92
N ILE A 107 -4.94 9.37 -2.76
CA ILE A 107 -5.37 8.83 -1.47
C ILE A 107 -6.78 9.34 -1.19
N VAL A 108 -7.70 8.43 -0.81
CA VAL A 108 -9.13 8.71 -0.69
C VAL A 108 -9.70 8.52 0.71
N ASP A 109 -8.96 7.88 1.61
CA ASP A 109 -9.34 7.70 3.01
C ASP A 109 -8.13 7.53 3.92
N GLU A 110 -8.35 7.76 5.21
CA GLU A 110 -7.31 7.67 6.23
C GLU A 110 -7.88 7.22 7.58
N ARG A 111 -7.04 6.56 8.39
CA ARG A 111 -7.32 6.23 9.79
C ARG A 111 -6.05 6.33 10.60
N LEU A 112 -6.12 6.98 11.76
CA LEU A 112 -5.00 6.96 12.70
C LEU A 112 -4.96 5.61 13.43
N TYR A 113 -3.83 4.94 13.35
CA TYR A 113 -3.59 3.75 14.16
C TYR A 113 -3.35 4.15 15.63
N LEU A 114 -4.20 3.64 16.52
CA LEU A 114 -4.07 3.86 17.96
C LEU A 114 -3.43 2.62 18.61
N PRO A 115 -2.16 2.66 19.04
CA PRO A 115 -1.51 1.55 19.72
C PRO A 115 -2.27 1.10 20.97
N ARG A 116 -2.15 -0.18 21.35
CA ARG A 116 -2.85 -0.74 22.51
C ARG A 116 -2.60 0.05 23.80
N ALA A 117 -1.36 0.46 24.05
CA ALA A 117 -0.98 1.27 25.21
C ALA A 117 -1.74 2.62 25.24
N TRP A 118 -1.97 3.24 24.07
CA TRP A 118 -2.79 4.44 23.97
C TRP A 118 -4.30 4.15 24.22
N ALA A 119 -4.81 3.07 23.66
CA ALA A 119 -6.22 2.72 23.79
C ALA A 119 -6.62 2.39 25.24
N GLN A 120 -5.66 1.96 26.04
CA GLN A 120 -5.86 1.59 27.46
C GLN A 120 -5.54 2.73 28.45
N ASP A 121 -4.95 3.84 28.02
CA ASP A 121 -4.57 4.99 28.84
C ASP A 121 -5.66 6.09 28.77
N SER A 122 -6.56 6.10 29.73
CA SER A 122 -7.66 7.08 29.78
C SER A 122 -7.15 8.51 29.87
N VAL A 123 -6.10 8.76 30.65
CA VAL A 123 -5.53 10.11 30.84
C VAL A 123 -4.99 10.68 29.52
N ARG A 124 -4.23 9.86 28.78
CA ARG A 124 -3.73 10.28 27.47
C ARG A 124 -4.84 10.44 26.44
N ARG A 125 -5.85 9.56 26.48
CA ARG A 125 -7.04 9.67 25.60
C ARG A 125 -7.78 10.97 25.81
N ASP A 126 -8.08 11.31 27.05
CA ASP A 126 -8.80 12.54 27.41
C ASP A 126 -8.02 13.78 26.99
N LYS A 127 -6.72 13.82 27.29
CA LYS A 127 -5.82 14.90 26.90
C LYS A 127 -5.76 15.08 25.37
N ALA A 128 -5.74 13.99 24.62
CA ALA A 128 -5.70 14.00 23.15
C ALA A 128 -7.10 14.04 22.51
N LYS A 129 -8.18 14.09 23.29
CA LYS A 129 -9.58 14.11 22.84
C LYS A 129 -9.89 12.93 21.91
N VAL A 130 -9.44 11.73 22.28
CA VAL A 130 -9.77 10.51 21.52
C VAL A 130 -11.22 10.12 21.82
N PRO A 131 -12.10 9.98 20.83
CA PRO A 131 -13.49 9.59 21.06
C PRO A 131 -13.61 8.24 21.78
N ASP A 132 -14.59 8.09 22.68
CA ASP A 132 -14.79 6.88 23.48
C ASP A 132 -14.99 5.62 22.63
N ALA A 133 -15.66 5.76 21.50
CA ALA A 133 -15.88 4.68 20.54
C ALA A 133 -14.60 4.15 19.87
N VAL A 134 -13.50 4.90 19.91
CA VAL A 134 -12.22 4.48 19.31
C VAL A 134 -11.53 3.52 20.25
N THR A 135 -11.31 2.29 19.80
CA THR A 135 -10.62 1.24 20.53
C THR A 135 -9.38 0.76 19.77
N PHE A 136 -8.56 -0.05 20.42
CA PHE A 136 -7.44 -0.68 19.73
C PHE A 136 -7.93 -1.59 18.61
N GLN A 137 -7.46 -1.31 17.40
CA GLN A 137 -7.69 -2.17 16.24
C GLN A 137 -6.37 -2.46 15.52
N LYS A 138 -6.26 -3.66 14.93
CA LYS A 138 -5.10 -3.99 14.10
C LYS A 138 -5.14 -3.20 12.79
N PRO A 139 -3.99 -2.87 12.17
CA PRO A 139 -3.96 -2.13 10.90
C PRO A 139 -4.88 -2.70 9.83
N TRP A 140 -4.90 -4.03 9.66
CA TRP A 140 -5.78 -4.67 8.67
C TRP A 140 -7.28 -4.53 8.97
N VAL A 141 -7.68 -4.33 10.24
CA VAL A 141 -9.09 -4.06 10.60
C VAL A 141 -9.48 -2.66 10.15
N LEU A 142 -8.62 -1.67 10.39
CA LEU A 142 -8.81 -0.29 9.92
C LEU A 142 -8.90 -0.25 8.39
N GLY A 143 -8.01 -0.98 7.69
CA GLY A 143 -8.07 -1.12 6.23
C GLY A 143 -9.37 -1.78 5.75
N ASP A 144 -9.84 -2.83 6.43
CA ASP A 144 -11.10 -3.51 6.12
C ASP A 144 -12.33 -2.59 6.30
N GLU A 145 -12.32 -1.74 7.33
CA GLU A 145 -13.38 -0.76 7.56
C GLU A 145 -13.45 0.30 6.47
N MET A 146 -12.28 0.83 6.04
CA MET A 146 -12.22 1.75 4.91
C MET A 146 -12.75 1.10 3.62
N LEU A 147 -12.28 -0.09 3.28
CA LEU A 147 -12.73 -0.84 2.10
C LEU A 147 -14.23 -1.13 2.14
N ARG A 148 -14.78 -1.53 3.28
CA ARG A 148 -16.21 -1.79 3.45
C ARG A 148 -17.06 -0.53 3.25
N ARG A 149 -16.56 0.62 3.70
CA ARG A 149 -17.27 1.91 3.56
C ARG A 149 -17.20 2.43 2.12
N LEU A 150 -16.09 2.22 1.42
CA LEU A 150 -15.74 2.91 0.19
C LEU A 150 -15.77 2.04 -1.05
N GLY A 151 -15.47 0.74 -0.93
CA GLY A 151 -15.37 -0.14 -2.06
C GLY A 151 -16.55 -0.04 -3.03
N PRO A 152 -17.80 -0.07 -2.56
CA PRO A 152 -18.96 0.04 -3.45
C PRO A 152 -19.06 1.36 -4.23
N ARG A 153 -18.39 2.42 -3.79
CA ARG A 153 -18.46 3.77 -4.42
C ARG A 153 -17.36 4.01 -5.46
N LEU A 154 -16.31 3.19 -5.43
CA LEU A 154 -15.17 3.30 -6.34
C LEU A 154 -15.09 2.04 -7.18
N PRO A 155 -15.47 2.08 -8.46
CA PRO A 155 -15.35 0.92 -9.34
C PRO A 155 -13.92 0.41 -9.37
N HIS A 156 -13.71 -0.88 -9.07
CA HIS A 156 -12.37 -1.47 -9.05
C HIS A 156 -12.41 -2.96 -9.32
N ARG A 157 -11.30 -3.48 -9.80
CA ARG A 157 -11.12 -4.90 -10.06
C ARG A 157 -10.32 -5.60 -8.98
N TRP A 158 -9.39 -4.89 -8.34
CA TRP A 158 -8.43 -5.47 -7.42
C TRP A 158 -8.30 -4.66 -6.14
N ILE A 159 -8.10 -5.38 -5.04
CA ILE A 159 -7.61 -4.83 -3.77
C ILE A 159 -6.19 -5.33 -3.58
N VAL A 160 -5.25 -4.42 -3.40
CA VAL A 160 -3.83 -4.70 -3.22
C VAL A 160 -3.37 -4.18 -1.86
N ALA A 161 -2.50 -4.91 -1.18
CA ALA A 161 -1.88 -4.46 0.05
C ALA A 161 -0.58 -5.24 0.32
N ASP A 162 0.23 -4.73 1.24
CA ASP A 162 1.51 -5.30 1.63
C ASP A 162 1.39 -6.52 2.57
N THR A 163 2.54 -6.98 3.06
CA THR A 163 2.65 -8.15 3.94
C THR A 163 1.97 -7.97 5.30
N GLU A 164 1.81 -6.75 5.80
CA GLU A 164 1.10 -6.48 7.06
C GLU A 164 -0.36 -6.91 6.98
N TYR A 165 -1.00 -6.66 5.84
CA TYR A 165 -2.39 -7.03 5.56
C TYR A 165 -2.49 -8.46 5.04
N GLY A 166 -1.63 -8.84 4.10
CA GLY A 166 -1.68 -10.13 3.43
C GLY A 166 -1.41 -11.32 4.36
N ARG A 167 -0.63 -11.15 5.44
CA ARG A 167 -0.42 -12.18 6.47
C ARG A 167 -1.71 -12.56 7.21
N SER A 168 -2.69 -11.67 7.29
CA SER A 168 -3.95 -11.90 7.97
C SER A 168 -4.89 -12.76 7.13
N SER A 169 -5.06 -14.03 7.51
CA SER A 169 -6.04 -14.89 6.86
C SER A 169 -7.48 -14.39 7.06
N LEU A 170 -7.76 -13.70 8.17
CA LEU A 170 -9.07 -13.11 8.44
C LEU A 170 -9.38 -11.97 7.48
N PHE A 171 -8.39 -11.14 7.17
CA PHE A 171 -8.55 -10.08 6.18
C PHE A 171 -8.89 -10.66 4.80
N ARG A 172 -8.09 -11.65 4.33
CA ARG A 172 -8.37 -12.34 3.06
C ARG A 172 -9.75 -13.02 3.03
N ASP A 173 -10.21 -13.56 4.18
CA ASP A 173 -11.54 -14.17 4.28
C ASP A 173 -12.65 -13.13 4.20
N ARG A 174 -12.49 -11.96 4.82
CA ARG A 174 -13.45 -10.87 4.75
C ARG A 174 -13.59 -10.32 3.33
N LEU A 175 -12.47 -10.07 2.66
CA LEU A 175 -12.46 -9.64 1.26
C LEU A 175 -13.19 -10.65 0.37
N ALA A 176 -12.84 -11.91 0.48
CA ALA A 176 -13.44 -12.95 -0.34
C ALA A 176 -14.94 -13.17 -0.06
N LYS A 177 -15.40 -13.00 1.20
CA LYS A 177 -16.83 -13.07 1.55
C LYS A 177 -17.65 -11.94 0.92
N ARG A 178 -17.04 -10.80 0.67
CA ARG A 178 -17.67 -9.66 -0.03
C ARG A 178 -17.60 -9.78 -1.56
N GLY A 179 -16.99 -10.83 -2.09
CA GLY A 179 -16.77 -10.96 -3.52
C GLY A 179 -15.61 -10.15 -4.08
N GLU A 180 -14.84 -9.48 -3.20
CA GLU A 180 -13.70 -8.68 -3.59
C GLU A 180 -12.55 -9.54 -4.12
N ARG A 181 -11.96 -9.13 -5.25
CA ARG A 181 -10.72 -9.72 -5.74
C ARG A 181 -9.53 -9.06 -5.06
N TYR A 182 -8.62 -9.88 -4.59
CA TYR A 182 -7.42 -9.36 -3.95
C TYR A 182 -6.14 -9.95 -4.53
N MET A 183 -5.07 -9.15 -4.46
CA MET A 183 -3.69 -9.52 -4.70
C MET A 183 -2.87 -8.98 -3.53
N LEU A 184 -2.65 -9.82 -2.50
CA LEU A 184 -2.05 -9.38 -1.24
C LEU A 184 -0.65 -9.99 -1.09
N GLU A 185 0.34 -9.13 -0.87
CA GLU A 185 1.69 -9.59 -0.57
C GLU A 185 1.71 -10.35 0.75
N VAL A 186 2.48 -11.42 0.82
CA VAL A 186 2.58 -12.27 2.00
C VAL A 186 4.03 -12.54 2.37
N PRO A 187 4.31 -12.78 3.67
CA PRO A 187 5.67 -13.10 4.10
C PRO A 187 6.19 -14.39 3.45
N SER A 188 7.49 -14.43 3.22
CA SER A 188 8.19 -15.58 2.60
C SER A 188 8.15 -16.88 3.42
N ASN A 189 7.72 -16.82 4.68
CA ASN A 189 7.66 -17.96 5.59
C ASN A 189 6.27 -18.59 5.74
N ILE A 190 5.26 -18.13 4.97
CA ILE A 190 3.93 -18.76 5.02
C ILE A 190 3.97 -20.22 4.59
N LEU A 191 3.05 -21.00 5.11
CA LEU A 191 2.93 -22.42 4.79
C LEU A 191 1.90 -22.64 3.69
N VAL A 192 2.33 -23.30 2.63
CA VAL A 192 1.50 -23.71 1.49
C VAL A 192 1.68 -25.18 1.18
N ARG A 193 0.70 -25.78 0.50
CA ARG A 193 0.80 -27.13 -0.07
C ARG A 193 0.08 -27.19 -1.41
N LYS A 194 0.42 -28.17 -2.23
CA LYS A 194 -0.29 -28.45 -3.50
C LYS A 194 -1.76 -28.73 -3.26
N VAL A 195 -2.60 -28.31 -4.19
CA VAL A 195 -4.00 -28.68 -4.24
C VAL A 195 -4.09 -30.11 -4.79
N GLY A 196 -4.81 -30.98 -4.09
CA GLY A 196 -4.97 -32.38 -4.46
C GLY A 196 -3.74 -33.24 -4.12
N GLY A 197 -3.90 -34.54 -4.23
CA GLY A 197 -2.84 -35.55 -4.07
C GLY A 197 -3.25 -36.82 -4.82
N LYS A 198 -2.29 -37.51 -5.42
CA LYS A 198 -2.54 -38.84 -6.03
C LYS A 198 -2.84 -39.84 -4.94
N GLY A 199 -3.86 -40.72 -5.15
CA GLY A 199 -4.18 -41.82 -4.24
C GLY A 199 -4.72 -41.38 -2.87
N GLY A 200 -5.39 -40.21 -2.74
CA GLY A 200 -5.97 -39.75 -1.48
C GLY A 200 -4.98 -39.20 -0.45
N ARG A 201 -3.69 -39.30 -0.69
CA ARG A 201 -2.64 -38.80 0.22
C ARG A 201 -2.54 -37.26 0.12
N ARG A 202 -2.71 -36.55 1.24
CA ARG A 202 -2.58 -35.09 1.30
C ARG A 202 -1.11 -34.70 1.20
N PRO A 203 -0.73 -33.76 0.29
CA PRO A 203 0.62 -33.24 0.22
C PRO A 203 1.03 -32.56 1.54
N GLY A 204 2.32 -32.62 1.88
CA GLY A 204 2.89 -31.96 3.05
C GLY A 204 2.85 -30.42 2.94
N TRP A 205 2.91 -29.78 4.10
CA TRP A 205 3.07 -28.31 4.19
C TRP A 205 4.53 -27.94 4.02
N HIS A 206 4.81 -26.92 3.21
CA HIS A 206 6.14 -26.36 2.98
C HIS A 206 6.10 -24.87 3.17
N ARG A 207 7.21 -24.27 3.60
CA ARG A 207 7.39 -22.83 3.48
C ARG A 207 7.35 -22.44 2.01
N VAL A 208 6.76 -21.29 1.70
CA VAL A 208 6.54 -20.90 0.30
C VAL A 208 7.84 -20.82 -0.51
N LEU A 209 8.95 -20.36 0.07
CA LEU A 209 10.26 -20.34 -0.61
C LEU A 209 10.76 -21.75 -0.96
N GLU A 210 10.61 -22.71 -0.05
CA GLU A 210 10.98 -24.13 -0.30
C GLU A 210 10.08 -24.76 -1.37
N PHE A 211 8.80 -24.35 -1.35
CA PHE A 211 7.84 -24.78 -2.36
C PHE A 211 8.24 -24.24 -3.75
N LEU A 212 8.66 -22.98 -3.86
CA LEU A 212 9.06 -22.32 -5.11
C LEU A 212 10.40 -22.84 -5.65
N LYS A 213 11.41 -23.12 -4.80
CA LYS A 213 12.70 -23.69 -5.19
C LYS A 213 12.59 -25.00 -5.99
N ARG A 214 11.47 -25.73 -5.81
CA ARG A 214 11.21 -26.99 -6.52
C ARG A 214 10.53 -26.79 -7.88
N ARG A 215 10.37 -25.55 -8.35
CA ARG A 215 9.73 -25.26 -9.63
C ARG A 215 10.79 -25.19 -10.72
N PRO A 216 10.58 -25.85 -11.87
CA PRO A 216 11.51 -25.73 -12.98
C PRO A 216 11.52 -24.30 -13.52
N VAL A 217 12.65 -23.85 -14.01
CA VAL A 217 12.82 -22.49 -14.60
C VAL A 217 11.84 -22.27 -15.75
N THR A 218 11.53 -23.31 -16.51
CA THR A 218 10.57 -23.30 -17.63
C THR A 218 9.12 -23.00 -17.21
N ALA A 219 8.81 -23.01 -15.92
CA ALA A 219 7.48 -22.65 -15.41
C ALA A 219 7.32 -21.14 -15.18
N TRP A 220 8.41 -20.37 -15.28
CA TRP A 220 8.41 -18.92 -15.09
C TRP A 220 8.29 -18.21 -16.43
N THR A 221 7.51 -17.13 -16.45
CA THR A 221 7.29 -16.29 -17.65
C THR A 221 7.88 -14.91 -17.41
N ARG A 222 8.58 -14.35 -18.41
CA ARG A 222 9.18 -13.02 -18.35
C ARG A 222 8.15 -11.95 -18.72
N PHE A 223 8.19 -10.81 -18.01
CA PHE A 223 7.36 -9.65 -18.24
C PHE A 223 8.19 -8.38 -18.09
N THR A 224 7.82 -7.36 -18.87
CA THR A 224 8.21 -5.97 -18.63
C THR A 224 7.07 -5.32 -17.87
N VAL A 225 7.31 -4.82 -16.65
CA VAL A 225 6.25 -4.29 -15.79
C VAL A 225 6.08 -2.78 -15.93
N ARG A 226 7.14 -2.08 -16.25
CA ARG A 226 7.14 -0.66 -16.59
C ARG A 226 8.47 -0.26 -17.21
N ASP A 227 8.50 0.89 -17.89
CA ASP A 227 9.75 1.49 -18.32
C ASP A 227 10.43 2.15 -17.11
N GLY A 228 11.67 1.76 -16.84
CA GLY A 228 12.51 2.41 -15.83
C GLY A 228 13.02 3.75 -16.35
N GLN A 229 13.55 4.60 -15.45
CA GLN A 229 14.19 5.86 -15.86
C GLN A 229 15.39 5.66 -16.77
N LYS A 230 16.08 4.54 -16.68
CA LYS A 230 17.24 4.17 -17.50
C LYS A 230 17.02 2.91 -18.32
N GLU A 231 16.33 1.93 -17.79
CA GLU A 231 16.08 0.62 -18.39
C GLU A 231 14.70 0.10 -18.02
N PRO A 232 14.04 -0.71 -18.88
CA PRO A 232 12.79 -1.38 -18.57
C PRO A 232 12.93 -2.26 -17.31
N ILE A 233 11.92 -2.27 -16.45
CA ILE A 233 11.91 -3.14 -15.27
C ILE A 233 11.37 -4.49 -15.68
N GLU A 234 12.28 -5.45 -15.78
CA GLU A 234 11.96 -6.81 -16.17
C GLU A 234 11.85 -7.74 -14.96
N VAL A 235 10.86 -8.59 -14.99
CA VAL A 235 10.60 -9.59 -13.95
C VAL A 235 10.29 -10.94 -14.57
N ILE A 236 10.50 -12.00 -13.79
CA ILE A 236 9.91 -13.31 -14.07
C ILE A 236 8.82 -13.59 -13.06
N ALA A 237 7.73 -14.20 -13.51
CA ALA A 237 6.60 -14.53 -12.66
C ALA A 237 6.14 -15.98 -12.84
N TYR A 238 5.63 -16.54 -11.74
CA TYR A 238 5.05 -17.88 -11.70
C TYR A 238 3.79 -17.88 -10.86
N SER A 239 2.73 -18.53 -11.33
CA SER A 239 1.51 -18.69 -10.56
C SER A 239 1.08 -20.15 -10.44
N VAL A 240 0.48 -20.49 -9.31
CA VAL A 240 -0.02 -21.84 -9.04
C VAL A 240 -1.11 -21.83 -7.97
N ARG A 241 -2.07 -22.74 -8.10
CA ARG A 241 -3.07 -22.98 -7.03
C ARG A 241 -2.43 -23.73 -5.88
N VAL A 242 -2.60 -23.18 -4.68
CA VAL A 242 -2.10 -23.78 -3.43
C VAL A 242 -3.19 -23.80 -2.37
N GLN A 243 -3.06 -24.69 -1.41
CA GLN A 243 -3.78 -24.59 -0.16
C GLN A 243 -2.95 -23.80 0.84
N THR A 244 -3.58 -22.83 1.50
CA THR A 244 -2.97 -22.04 2.58
C THR A 244 -3.46 -22.51 3.93
N ARG A 245 -2.57 -22.52 4.95
CA ARG A 245 -2.92 -22.90 6.31
C ARG A 245 -3.71 -21.78 6.99
N ARG A 246 -4.80 -22.13 7.66
CA ARG A 246 -5.70 -21.22 8.37
C ARG A 246 -6.16 -21.84 9.68
N ARG A 247 -6.76 -21.05 10.55
CA ARG A 247 -7.58 -21.58 11.63
C ARG A 247 -8.81 -22.24 11.00
N GLY A 248 -8.99 -23.54 11.18
CA GLY A 248 -10.05 -24.34 10.54
C GLY A 248 -9.62 -24.95 9.21
N LYS A 249 -10.53 -25.01 8.22
CA LYS A 249 -10.27 -25.68 6.94
C LYS A 249 -9.29 -24.88 6.06
N PRO A 250 -8.30 -25.54 5.45
CA PRO A 250 -7.42 -24.89 4.47
C PRO A 250 -8.24 -24.29 3.33
N ARG A 251 -7.76 -23.17 2.79
CA ARG A 251 -8.37 -22.52 1.63
C ARG A 251 -7.48 -22.65 0.40
N VAL A 252 -8.11 -22.80 -0.76
CA VAL A 252 -7.41 -22.75 -2.04
C VAL A 252 -7.29 -21.30 -2.49
N GLU A 253 -6.07 -20.86 -2.74
CA GLU A 253 -5.73 -19.53 -3.25
C GLU A 253 -4.74 -19.68 -4.40
N THR A 254 -4.60 -18.64 -5.23
CA THR A 254 -3.53 -18.54 -6.22
C THR A 254 -2.31 -17.93 -5.54
N LEU A 255 -1.21 -18.63 -5.56
CA LEU A 255 0.13 -18.13 -5.23
C LEU A 255 0.71 -17.51 -6.49
N LEU A 256 1.10 -16.24 -6.42
CA LEU A 256 1.90 -15.56 -7.43
C LEU A 256 3.26 -15.24 -6.83
N ALA A 257 4.32 -15.64 -7.51
CA ALA A 257 5.69 -15.24 -7.18
C ALA A 257 6.24 -14.39 -8.34
N ILE A 258 6.88 -13.28 -7.99
CA ILE A 258 7.53 -12.37 -8.93
C ILE A 258 8.97 -12.19 -8.47
N GLU A 259 9.94 -12.32 -9.37
CA GLU A 259 11.36 -12.10 -9.11
C GLU A 259 11.89 -11.05 -10.08
N SER A 260 12.65 -10.09 -9.56
CA SER A 260 13.36 -9.11 -10.40
C SER A 260 14.49 -9.77 -11.16
N LEU A 261 14.70 -9.39 -12.43
CA LEU A 261 15.86 -9.82 -13.20
C LEU A 261 17.10 -8.93 -12.96
N GLY A 262 16.89 -7.72 -12.43
CA GLY A 262 17.96 -6.76 -12.13
C GLY A 262 18.40 -6.71 -10.66
N SER A 263 17.74 -7.48 -9.76
CA SER A 263 18.06 -7.50 -8.32
C SER A 263 17.66 -8.83 -7.68
N ASP A 264 18.10 -9.06 -6.44
CA ASP A 264 17.69 -10.24 -5.65
C ASP A 264 16.28 -10.10 -5.03
N GLU A 265 15.48 -9.16 -5.51
CA GLU A 265 14.16 -8.89 -4.95
C GLU A 265 13.15 -9.93 -5.44
N ARG A 266 12.33 -10.37 -4.49
CA ARG A 266 11.24 -11.33 -4.72
C ARG A 266 10.01 -10.91 -3.95
N TRP A 267 8.88 -10.90 -4.65
CA TRP A 267 7.57 -10.63 -4.05
C TRP A 267 6.67 -11.86 -4.17
N ILE A 268 5.95 -12.15 -3.12
CA ILE A 268 5.07 -13.31 -3.01
C ILE A 268 3.67 -12.82 -2.65
N PHE A 269 2.69 -13.19 -3.46
CA PHE A 269 1.31 -12.78 -3.29
C PHE A 269 0.39 -14.00 -3.15
N LEU A 270 -0.70 -13.79 -2.41
CA LEU A 270 -1.86 -14.68 -2.43
C LEU A 270 -3.06 -13.93 -3.00
N SER A 271 -3.83 -14.63 -3.82
CA SER A 271 -5.00 -14.10 -4.49
C SER A 271 -6.16 -15.09 -4.49
N ASN A 272 -7.39 -14.58 -4.47
CA ASN A 272 -8.61 -15.34 -4.77
C ASN A 272 -9.02 -15.27 -6.24
N ALA A 273 -8.15 -14.78 -7.11
CA ALA A 273 -8.40 -14.70 -8.54
C ALA A 273 -8.95 -16.01 -9.11
N PRO A 274 -9.92 -15.97 -10.02
CA PRO A 274 -10.40 -17.14 -10.75
C PRO A 274 -9.26 -17.88 -11.43
N LEU A 275 -9.42 -19.21 -11.62
CA LEU A 275 -8.37 -20.04 -12.22
C LEU A 275 -7.94 -19.59 -13.63
N ARG A 276 -8.87 -18.96 -14.37
CA ARG A 276 -8.64 -18.50 -15.75
C ARG A 276 -8.04 -17.09 -15.83
N THR A 277 -7.76 -16.44 -14.69
CA THR A 277 -7.14 -15.12 -14.71
C THR A 277 -5.74 -15.20 -15.34
N PRO A 278 -5.46 -14.44 -16.40
CA PRO A 278 -4.14 -14.46 -17.05
C PRO A 278 -3.02 -14.07 -16.06
N LEU A 279 -1.86 -14.69 -16.22
CA LEU A 279 -0.69 -14.39 -15.38
C LEU A 279 -0.28 -12.92 -15.50
N GLU A 280 -0.36 -12.37 -16.71
CA GLU A 280 -0.08 -10.96 -17.00
C GLU A 280 -0.98 -10.01 -16.20
N GLU A 281 -2.30 -10.28 -16.16
CA GLU A 281 -3.26 -9.49 -15.36
C GLU A 281 -2.89 -9.51 -13.87
N MET A 282 -2.49 -10.67 -13.34
CA MET A 282 -2.06 -10.81 -11.95
C MET A 282 -0.77 -10.05 -11.65
N VAL A 283 0.21 -10.08 -12.57
CA VAL A 283 1.46 -9.33 -12.45
C VAL A 283 1.18 -7.83 -12.48
N LYS A 284 0.35 -7.35 -13.41
CA LYS A 284 -0.09 -5.95 -13.46
C LYS A 284 -0.79 -5.51 -12.18
N ALA A 285 -1.69 -6.33 -11.63
CA ALA A 285 -2.36 -6.02 -10.38
C ALA A 285 -1.36 -5.92 -9.21
N ALA A 286 -0.42 -6.86 -9.11
CA ALA A 286 0.60 -6.88 -8.06
C ALA A 286 1.54 -5.68 -8.14
N SER A 287 1.96 -5.29 -9.36
CA SER A 287 2.86 -4.14 -9.56
C SER A 287 2.22 -2.81 -9.19
N ARG A 288 0.89 -2.69 -9.24
CA ARG A 288 0.20 -1.44 -8.87
C ARG A 288 0.27 -1.08 -7.38
N ARG A 289 0.80 -1.97 -6.53
CA ARG A 289 1.07 -1.65 -5.13
C ARG A 289 2.00 -0.43 -4.97
N HIS A 290 2.96 -0.22 -5.87
CA HIS A 290 3.87 0.91 -5.80
C HIS A 290 3.16 2.28 -5.93
N LEU A 291 1.98 2.33 -6.55
CA LEU A 291 1.26 3.59 -6.76
C LEU A 291 0.88 4.30 -5.46
N ILE A 292 0.66 3.57 -4.36
CA ILE A 292 0.42 4.21 -3.07
C ILE A 292 1.72 4.81 -2.48
N GLU A 293 2.86 4.18 -2.75
CA GLU A 293 4.17 4.71 -2.32
C GLU A 293 4.43 6.05 -3.02
N GLU A 294 4.20 6.13 -4.33
CA GLU A 294 4.27 7.38 -5.11
C GLU A 294 3.25 8.42 -4.62
N ALA A 295 2.01 8.00 -4.34
CA ALA A 295 1.01 8.89 -3.75
C ALA A 295 1.44 9.43 -2.38
N PHE A 296 2.13 8.64 -1.55
CA PHE A 296 2.72 9.11 -0.30
C PHE A 296 3.88 10.09 -0.50
N GLU A 297 4.75 9.84 -1.47
CA GLU A 297 5.85 10.75 -1.80
C GLU A 297 5.30 12.10 -2.23
N ASN A 298 4.33 12.11 -3.15
CA ASN A 298 3.66 13.33 -3.57
C ASN A 298 2.89 14.00 -2.43
N ALA A 299 2.16 13.24 -1.60
CA ALA A 299 1.43 13.80 -0.48
C ALA A 299 2.35 14.44 0.58
N LYS A 300 3.52 13.87 0.82
CA LYS A 300 4.52 14.42 1.76
C LYS A 300 5.28 15.60 1.16
N GLY A 301 5.76 15.46 -0.09
CA GLY A 301 6.53 16.49 -0.78
C GLY A 301 5.68 17.71 -1.13
N GLU A 302 4.54 17.50 -1.79
CA GLU A 302 3.76 18.58 -2.39
C GLU A 302 2.77 19.24 -1.43
N VAL A 303 2.11 18.44 -0.55
CA VAL A 303 1.05 18.97 0.32
C VAL A 303 1.33 18.82 1.82
N GLY A 304 2.51 18.32 2.20
CA GLY A 304 2.96 18.27 3.58
C GLY A 304 2.18 17.32 4.47
N LEU A 305 1.84 16.13 3.98
CA LEU A 305 1.11 15.10 4.73
C LEU A 305 1.75 14.78 6.09
N ASP A 306 3.08 14.89 6.22
CA ASP A 306 3.83 14.64 7.44
C ASP A 306 4.32 15.92 8.15
N HIS A 307 3.92 17.12 7.69
CA HIS A 307 4.34 18.42 8.23
C HIS A 307 3.47 18.95 9.39
N TYR A 308 2.62 18.12 9.96
CA TYR A 308 1.73 18.53 11.05
C TYR A 308 2.41 18.51 12.43
N GLU A 309 1.94 19.42 13.30
CA GLU A 309 2.39 19.56 14.68
C GLU A 309 1.24 19.40 15.69
N VAL A 310 0.04 19.11 15.20
CA VAL A 310 -1.16 18.88 16.04
C VAL A 310 -0.99 17.64 16.91
N ARG A 311 -1.55 17.70 18.14
CA ARG A 311 -1.40 16.61 19.14
C ARG A 311 -2.70 15.86 19.38
N ALA A 312 -3.86 16.54 19.17
CA ALA A 312 -5.16 15.95 19.41
C ALA A 312 -5.62 15.05 18.24
N TRP A 313 -6.51 14.11 18.53
CA TRP A 313 -7.15 13.21 17.58
C TRP A 313 -7.79 13.97 16.41
N GLN A 314 -8.64 14.92 16.75
CA GLN A 314 -9.37 15.72 15.76
C GLN A 314 -8.43 16.51 14.85
N GLY A 315 -7.42 17.17 15.41
CA GLY A 315 -6.46 17.95 14.63
C GLY A 315 -5.68 17.09 13.62
N TRP A 316 -5.38 15.84 13.98
CA TRP A 316 -4.74 14.90 13.05
C TRP A 316 -5.65 14.62 11.85
N HIS A 317 -6.92 14.27 12.07
CA HIS A 317 -7.88 14.01 11.00
C HIS A 317 -8.14 15.24 10.13
N HIS A 318 -8.22 16.43 10.73
CA HIS A 318 -8.38 17.69 10.01
C HIS A 318 -7.22 17.96 9.06
N HIS A 319 -5.98 17.81 9.54
CA HIS A 319 -4.79 17.99 8.73
C HIS A 319 -4.76 16.97 7.59
N MET A 320 -4.96 15.68 7.89
CA MET A 320 -4.95 14.64 6.87
C MET A 320 -6.00 14.88 5.79
N THR A 321 -7.24 15.17 6.19
CA THR A 321 -8.32 15.46 5.24
C THR A 321 -7.97 16.64 4.33
N ALA A 322 -7.44 17.74 4.90
CA ALA A 322 -7.00 18.88 4.10
C ALA A 322 -5.89 18.52 3.10
N CYS A 323 -4.92 17.70 3.51
CA CYS A 323 -3.86 17.22 2.63
C CYS A 323 -4.40 16.31 1.53
N LEU A 324 -5.35 15.41 1.82
CA LEU A 324 -5.94 14.54 0.82
C LEU A 324 -6.72 15.33 -0.25
N ILE A 325 -7.48 16.35 0.16
CA ILE A 325 -8.17 17.25 -0.78
C ILE A 325 -7.16 18.05 -1.61
N ALA A 326 -6.08 18.53 -0.99
CA ALA A 326 -5.02 19.25 -1.69
C ALA A 326 -4.28 18.36 -2.72
N LEU A 327 -3.99 17.11 -2.34
CA LEU A 327 -3.41 16.13 -3.25
C LEU A 327 -4.34 15.86 -4.45
N TRP A 328 -5.63 15.69 -4.19
CA TRP A 328 -6.63 15.49 -5.24
C TRP A 328 -6.69 16.68 -6.20
N PHE A 329 -6.64 17.90 -5.67
CA PHE A 329 -6.57 19.09 -6.51
C PHE A 329 -5.35 19.05 -7.45
N LEU A 330 -4.16 18.70 -6.94
CA LEU A 330 -2.95 18.59 -7.75
C LEU A 330 -3.09 17.51 -8.83
N VAL A 331 -3.62 16.33 -8.49
CA VAL A 331 -3.86 15.24 -9.45
C VAL A 331 -4.80 15.70 -10.57
N ARG A 332 -5.88 16.43 -10.25
CA ARG A 332 -6.80 16.99 -11.25
C ARG A 332 -6.12 17.98 -12.17
N GLU A 333 -5.36 18.93 -11.62
CA GLU A 333 -4.66 19.94 -12.42
C GLU A 333 -3.61 19.32 -13.33
N HIS A 334 -2.86 18.32 -12.87
CA HIS A 334 -1.92 17.59 -13.71
C HIS A 334 -2.63 16.92 -14.89
N ARG A 335 -3.74 16.27 -14.64
CA ARG A 335 -4.56 15.66 -15.70
C ARG A 335 -5.10 16.70 -16.69
N ARG A 336 -5.61 17.82 -16.19
CA ARG A 336 -6.13 18.93 -17.01
C ARG A 336 -5.06 19.52 -17.94
N LEU A 337 -3.82 19.57 -17.48
CA LEU A 337 -2.70 20.09 -18.25
C LEU A 337 -2.10 19.09 -19.24
N GLY A 338 -2.70 17.91 -19.39
CA GLY A 338 -2.19 16.84 -20.26
C GLY A 338 -0.83 16.30 -19.83
N LYS A 339 -0.37 16.67 -18.63
CA LYS A 339 0.79 16.08 -18.00
C LYS A 339 0.30 14.78 -17.38
N THR A 340 0.46 13.69 -18.13
CA THR A 340 0.25 12.36 -17.58
C THR A 340 1.08 12.18 -16.33
N SER A 341 0.67 11.27 -15.47
CA SER A 341 1.29 10.93 -14.18
C SER A 341 2.81 10.62 -14.25
N ALA A 342 3.45 10.68 -15.42
CA ALA A 342 4.91 10.64 -15.57
C ALA A 342 5.63 11.76 -14.81
N ALA A 343 5.00 12.91 -14.60
CA ALA A 343 5.51 13.97 -13.72
C ALA A 343 5.19 13.72 -12.23
N LEU A 344 4.28 12.79 -11.94
CA LEU A 344 3.95 12.24 -10.63
C LEU A 344 4.35 10.76 -10.52
N GLY A 345 5.31 10.29 -11.32
CA GLY A 345 5.76 8.91 -11.32
C GLY A 345 4.86 7.94 -12.10
N GLY A 346 4.30 8.34 -13.22
CA GLY A 346 3.21 7.61 -13.80
C GLY A 346 3.42 6.81 -15.06
N ASP A 347 2.57 5.87 -15.19
CA ASP A 347 2.37 4.85 -16.21
C ASP A 347 1.80 5.38 -17.54
N ASP A 348 2.61 5.87 -18.46
CA ASP A 348 2.19 5.96 -19.88
C ASP A 348 2.43 4.67 -20.68
N ALA A 349 3.10 3.67 -20.10
CA ALA A 349 3.35 2.39 -20.76
C ALA A 349 2.15 1.43 -20.80
N LEU A 350 1.01 1.77 -20.20
CA LEU A 350 -0.16 0.89 -20.17
C LEU A 350 -1.32 1.32 -21.09
N HIS A 351 -1.17 2.40 -21.86
CA HIS A 351 -2.20 2.88 -22.81
C HIS A 351 -1.69 3.18 -24.22
N GLY A 352 -0.52 2.64 -24.59
CA GLY A 352 -0.04 2.64 -25.96
C GLY A 352 -0.57 1.45 -26.75
N GLU A 353 -1.50 1.72 -27.67
CA GLU A 353 -1.81 0.96 -28.87
C GLU A 353 -2.55 -0.38 -28.75
N ARG A 354 -3.86 -0.31 -29.03
CA ARG A 354 -4.48 -1.28 -29.93
C ARG A 354 -3.81 -1.14 -31.30
N ALA A 355 -2.71 -1.78 -31.49
CA ALA A 355 -2.15 -2.04 -32.82
C ALA A 355 -1.48 -3.39 -32.82
N ALA A 356 -1.94 -4.23 -33.73
CA ALA A 356 -1.39 -5.50 -34.18
C ALA A 356 -1.51 -6.68 -33.18
N ALA A 357 -2.01 -7.77 -33.74
CA ALA A 357 -2.04 -9.10 -33.14
C ALA A 357 -0.69 -9.43 -32.48
N PRO A 358 -0.66 -10.18 -31.38
CA PRO A 358 0.56 -10.51 -30.70
C PRO A 358 1.44 -11.29 -31.68
N THR A 359 2.49 -10.65 -32.15
CA THR A 359 3.63 -11.36 -32.72
C THR A 359 4.05 -12.32 -31.62
N ALA A 360 4.02 -13.61 -31.94
CA ALA A 360 4.37 -14.69 -31.06
C ALA A 360 5.63 -14.28 -30.30
N LEU A 361 5.53 -14.19 -28.97
CA LEU A 361 6.68 -14.05 -28.08
C LEU A 361 7.62 -15.19 -28.43
N THR A 362 8.70 -14.86 -29.10
CA THR A 362 9.78 -15.79 -29.36
C THR A 362 10.20 -16.34 -28.01
N ARG A 363 10.00 -17.63 -27.81
CA ARG A 363 10.52 -18.38 -26.69
C ARG A 363 12.02 -18.17 -26.68
N GLY A 364 12.52 -17.29 -25.81
CA GLY A 364 13.93 -17.16 -25.54
C GLY A 364 14.48 -18.52 -25.14
N ASP A 365 15.63 -18.86 -25.69
CA ASP A 365 16.33 -20.13 -25.46
C ASP A 365 16.44 -20.39 -23.96
N PRO A 366 15.90 -21.49 -23.42
CA PRO A 366 15.95 -21.81 -22.00
C PRO A 366 17.38 -22.06 -21.47
N ARG A 367 18.40 -22.07 -22.33
CA ARG A 367 19.81 -22.30 -21.98
C ARG A 367 20.57 -21.05 -21.54
N ALA A 368 19.99 -19.84 -21.68
CA ALA A 368 20.65 -18.57 -21.32
C ALA A 368 20.42 -18.10 -19.87
N VAL A 369 19.67 -18.83 -19.06
CA VAL A 369 19.44 -18.49 -17.64
C VAL A 369 20.25 -19.43 -16.76
N SER A 370 21.55 -19.19 -16.68
CA SER A 370 22.37 -19.72 -15.59
C SER A 370 22.13 -18.87 -14.35
N LEU A 371 21.55 -19.48 -13.33
CA LEU A 371 21.50 -18.89 -11.99
C LEU A 371 22.92 -18.61 -11.51
N PRO A 372 23.27 -17.39 -11.08
CA PRO A 372 24.59 -17.15 -10.53
C PRO A 372 24.77 -17.95 -9.24
N ALA A 373 25.80 -18.77 -9.21
CA ALA A 373 26.34 -19.39 -8.02
C ALA A 373 26.90 -18.27 -7.10
N HIS A 374 26.73 -18.44 -5.79
CA HIS A 374 27.27 -17.59 -4.75
C HIS A 374 28.69 -17.09 -5.06
N ALA A 375 28.86 -15.78 -5.21
CA ALA A 375 30.15 -15.12 -5.09
C ALA A 375 30.03 -14.04 -4.01
N GLN A 376 30.62 -14.34 -2.85
CA GLN A 376 31.02 -13.34 -1.86
C GLN A 376 32.10 -12.46 -2.50
N ARG A 377 31.89 -11.14 -2.57
CA ARG A 377 32.91 -10.10 -2.33
C ARG A 377 32.30 -8.71 -2.38
N GLY A 378 32.78 -7.85 -1.47
CA GLY A 378 32.27 -6.54 -1.14
C GLY A 378 32.49 -5.46 -2.23
N GLY A 379 31.67 -4.45 -2.12
CA GLY A 379 31.78 -3.22 -2.92
C GLY A 379 30.67 -2.27 -2.48
N SER A 380 31.08 -1.22 -1.78
CA SER A 380 30.24 -0.12 -1.29
C SER A 380 29.60 0.64 -2.42
N HIS A 381 28.27 0.65 -2.49
CA HIS A 381 27.51 1.72 -3.13
C HIS A 381 26.22 1.96 -2.36
N ARG A 382 25.99 3.22 -2.01
CA ARG A 382 24.76 3.74 -1.40
C ARG A 382 23.59 3.46 -2.34
N ALA A 383 22.80 2.45 -2.01
CA ALA A 383 21.47 2.22 -2.56
C ALA A 383 20.44 2.50 -1.47
N LEU A 384 19.40 3.20 -1.82
CA LEU A 384 18.22 3.50 -0.99
C LEU A 384 17.70 2.20 -0.35
N ALA A 385 17.82 2.11 0.97
CA ALA A 385 17.49 0.94 1.74
C ALA A 385 15.98 0.72 1.76
N ARG A 386 15.52 -0.32 1.08
CA ARG A 386 14.18 -0.89 1.31
C ARG A 386 14.21 -1.72 2.60
N PRO A 387 13.13 -1.69 3.41
CA PRO A 387 13.11 -2.39 4.69
C PRO A 387 13.14 -3.90 4.49
N ARG A 388 14.13 -4.55 5.08
CA ARG A 388 14.17 -6.00 5.25
C ARG A 388 12.97 -6.43 6.10
N ALA A 389 12.28 -7.48 5.68
CA ALA A 389 11.26 -8.13 6.48
C ALA A 389 11.83 -8.50 7.87
N HIS A 390 11.24 -7.94 8.90
CA HIS A 390 11.66 -8.18 10.28
C HIS A 390 11.18 -9.55 10.76
N PRO A 391 12.02 -10.36 11.40
CA PRO A 391 11.54 -11.48 12.20
C PRO A 391 10.80 -10.90 13.42
N SER A 392 9.56 -11.33 13.62
CA SER A 392 8.73 -11.00 14.77
C SER A 392 9.49 -11.37 16.06
N ALA A 393 9.90 -10.39 16.83
CA ALA A 393 10.22 -10.61 18.22
C ALA A 393 8.90 -10.96 18.94
N LEU A 394 8.70 -12.23 19.20
CA LEU A 394 7.78 -12.74 20.20
C LEU A 394 8.29 -12.28 21.57
N VAL A 395 7.67 -11.25 22.13
CA VAL A 395 7.65 -11.07 23.57
C VAL A 395 6.35 -11.72 24.03
N GLY A 396 6.48 -12.92 24.58
CA GLY A 396 5.45 -13.51 25.41
C GLY A 396 5.35 -12.70 26.69
N LEU A 397 4.13 -12.50 27.13
CA LEU A 397 3.74 -12.51 28.54
C LEU A 397 2.21 -12.61 28.58
N ALA A 398 1.79 -13.48 29.46
CA ALA A 398 0.49 -14.01 29.82
C ALA A 398 -0.74 -13.14 29.58
#